data_7529c5e9b8c2354d85bc9cb2aad79ea1
#
_entry.id   7529c5e9b8c2354d85bc9cb2aad79ea1
#
_cell.length_a   1.000
_cell.length_b   1.000
_cell.length_c   1.000
_cell.angle_alpha   90.00
_cell.angle_beta   90.00
_cell.angle_gamma   90.00
#
_symmetry.space_group_name_H-M   'P 1'
#
loop_
_entity.id
_entity.type
_entity.pdbx_description
1 polymer ?
#
loop_
_entity_poly.entity_id
_entity_poly.type
_entity_poly.pdbx_seq_one_letter_code
_entity_poly.pdbx_strand_id
1 'polypeptide(L)'
;MRPRVIDLFAGVGGLSLGFEQAGFNVVLANEYDPEIASAYQMNHPHTQMIVGDITSLDLEETFGKLAGQIDVIIGGPPCQGFSQKGQRKTIHDSRNFLFKYYVKVVELVHPKYFLMENVPNLLTAEHGYFQKEIVELFSSIG
;
A
#
# COMPACT_ATOMS: atom_id res chain seq x y z
N MET A 1 -5.65 6.12 23.22
CA MET A 1 -6.08 6.23 21.82
C MET A 1 -5.51 5.08 20.99
N ARG A 2 -6.30 4.54 20.09
CA ARG A 2 -5.82 3.48 19.19
C ARG A 2 -4.92 4.07 18.12
N PRO A 3 -3.80 3.42 17.80
CA PRO A 3 -2.96 3.85 16.68
C PRO A 3 -3.76 3.84 15.37
N ARG A 4 -3.51 4.84 14.53
CA ARG A 4 -4.26 5.06 13.28
C ARG A 4 -3.49 4.50 12.10
N VAL A 5 -4.21 3.82 11.20
CA VAL A 5 -3.65 3.08 10.07
C VAL A 5 -4.31 3.50 8.76
N ILE A 6 -3.49 3.58 7.70
CA ILE A 6 -3.95 3.63 6.30
C ILE A 6 -3.60 2.30 5.64
N ASP A 7 -4.56 1.69 4.94
CA ASP A 7 -4.34 0.46 4.17
C ASP A 7 -4.40 0.75 2.67
N LEU A 8 -3.27 0.61 1.99
CA LEU A 8 -3.15 0.79 0.55
C LEU A 8 -3.17 -0.56 -0.16
N PHE A 9 -3.77 -0.60 -1.36
CA PHE A 9 -3.96 -1.87 -2.08
C PHE A 9 -4.69 -2.89 -1.19
N ALA A 10 -5.79 -2.43 -0.60
CA ALA A 10 -6.39 -3.07 0.57
C ALA A 10 -7.04 -4.43 0.30
N GLY A 11 -7.43 -4.72 -0.93
CA GLY A 11 -8.13 -5.96 -1.24
C GLY A 11 -9.44 -6.07 -0.46
N VAL A 12 -9.73 -7.24 0.04
CA VAL A 12 -10.93 -7.47 0.87
C VAL A 12 -10.70 -7.17 2.35
N GLY A 13 -9.49 -6.72 2.71
CA GLY A 13 -9.20 -6.22 4.05
C GLY A 13 -8.61 -7.22 5.03
N GLY A 14 -7.95 -8.27 4.54
CA GLY A 14 -7.32 -9.25 5.43
C GLY A 14 -6.25 -8.64 6.33
N LEU A 15 -5.39 -7.79 5.76
CA LEU A 15 -4.35 -7.11 6.52
C LEU A 15 -4.97 -6.11 7.52
N SER A 16 -5.96 -5.34 7.07
CA SER A 16 -6.73 -4.45 7.95
C SER A 16 -7.35 -5.20 9.12
N LEU A 17 -7.93 -6.36 8.87
CA LEU A 17 -8.54 -7.17 9.93
C LEU A 17 -7.51 -7.55 11.00
N GLY A 18 -6.33 -7.99 10.59
CA GLY A 18 -5.27 -8.32 11.54
C GLY A 18 -4.86 -7.14 12.41
N PHE A 19 -4.73 -5.97 11.81
CA PHE A 19 -4.40 -4.74 12.56
C PHE A 19 -5.54 -4.34 13.52
N GLU A 20 -6.80 -4.42 13.08
CA GLU A 20 -7.94 -4.13 13.94
C GLU A 20 -8.01 -5.08 15.15
N GLN A 21 -7.78 -6.38 14.92
CA GLN A 21 -7.74 -7.36 16.00
C GLN A 21 -6.60 -7.08 16.98
N ALA A 22 -5.52 -6.46 16.54
CA ALA A 22 -4.42 -6.06 17.39
C ALA A 22 -4.64 -4.71 18.10
N GLY A 23 -5.80 -4.08 17.92
CA GLY A 23 -6.16 -2.84 18.60
C GLY A 23 -5.88 -1.56 17.82
N PHE A 24 -5.55 -1.67 16.53
CA PHE A 24 -5.36 -0.51 15.66
C PHE A 24 -6.68 -0.04 15.08
N ASN A 25 -6.73 1.24 14.69
CA ASN A 25 -7.88 1.84 14.03
C ASN A 25 -7.52 2.12 12.57
N VAL A 26 -8.08 1.35 11.63
CA VAL A 26 -7.88 1.59 10.20
C VAL A 26 -8.85 2.69 9.77
N VAL A 27 -8.33 3.89 9.55
CA VAL A 27 -9.15 5.08 9.30
C VAL A 27 -9.45 5.28 7.83
N LEU A 28 -8.57 4.82 6.93
CA LEU A 28 -8.71 5.00 5.50
C LEU A 28 -8.08 3.83 4.76
N ALA A 29 -8.72 3.40 3.67
CA ALA A 29 -8.20 2.38 2.77
C ALA A 29 -8.42 2.80 1.32
N ASN A 30 -7.56 2.31 0.43
CA ASN A 30 -7.72 2.50 -1.01
C ASN A 30 -7.65 1.14 -1.71
N GLU A 31 -8.58 0.92 -2.62
CA GLU A 31 -8.65 -0.28 -3.47
C GLU A 31 -9.09 0.11 -4.88
N TYR A 32 -8.40 -0.44 -5.88
CA TYR A 32 -8.65 -0.15 -7.28
C TYR A 32 -10.00 -0.71 -7.77
N ASP A 33 -10.30 -1.97 -7.43
CA ASP A 33 -11.44 -2.70 -7.97
C ASP A 33 -12.71 -2.38 -7.17
N PRO A 34 -13.78 -1.85 -7.83
CA PRO A 34 -15.00 -1.48 -7.12
C PRO A 34 -15.70 -2.64 -6.42
N GLU A 35 -15.67 -3.84 -7.01
CA GLU A 35 -16.31 -5.02 -6.40
C GLU A 35 -15.54 -5.45 -5.14
N ILE A 36 -14.21 -5.47 -5.24
CA ILE A 36 -13.35 -5.81 -4.09
C ILE A 36 -13.50 -4.75 -3.00
N ALA A 37 -13.51 -3.47 -3.39
CA ALA A 37 -13.71 -2.38 -2.43
C ALA A 37 -15.06 -2.47 -1.72
N SER A 38 -16.11 -2.90 -2.43
CA SER A 38 -17.42 -3.13 -1.83
C SER A 38 -17.36 -4.23 -0.77
N ALA A 39 -16.68 -5.33 -1.07
CA ALA A 39 -16.46 -6.41 -0.09
C ALA A 39 -15.67 -5.92 1.13
N TYR A 40 -14.63 -5.10 0.90
CA TYR A 40 -13.88 -4.47 1.98
C TYR A 40 -14.81 -3.66 2.90
N GLN A 41 -15.65 -2.81 2.33
CA GLN A 41 -16.56 -1.95 3.10
C GLN A 41 -17.56 -2.74 3.95
N MET A 42 -18.03 -3.88 3.43
CA MET A 42 -18.90 -4.77 4.19
C MET A 42 -18.19 -5.32 5.44
N ASN A 43 -16.91 -5.62 5.33
CA ASN A 43 -16.11 -6.17 6.42
C ASN A 43 -15.58 -5.09 7.37
N HIS A 44 -15.45 -3.85 6.89
CA HIS A 44 -14.84 -2.74 7.63
C HIS A 44 -15.72 -1.48 7.52
N PRO A 45 -16.92 -1.48 8.12
CA PRO A 45 -17.88 -0.39 7.92
C PRO A 45 -17.43 0.95 8.51
N HIS A 46 -16.45 0.96 9.41
CA HIS A 46 -15.95 2.18 10.04
C HIS A 46 -14.73 2.78 9.32
N THR A 47 -14.18 2.08 8.33
CA THR A 47 -13.05 2.56 7.55
C THR A 47 -13.55 3.31 6.32
N GLN A 48 -13.03 4.51 6.08
CA GLN A 48 -13.31 5.23 4.83
C GLN A 48 -12.61 4.54 3.67
N MET A 49 -13.38 4.04 2.71
CA MET A 49 -12.82 3.42 1.49
C MET A 49 -12.77 4.43 0.36
N ILE A 50 -11.60 4.62 -0.21
CA ILE A 50 -11.39 5.37 -1.45
C ILE A 50 -11.29 4.35 -2.57
N VAL A 51 -12.30 4.29 -3.43
CA VAL A 51 -12.32 3.39 -4.60
C VAL A 51 -11.63 4.10 -5.76
N GLY A 52 -10.65 3.47 -6.35
CA GLY A 52 -9.99 3.99 -7.54
C GLY A 52 -8.53 3.63 -7.64
N ASP A 53 -7.99 3.85 -8.84
CA ASP A 53 -6.59 3.64 -9.15
C ASP A 53 -5.74 4.69 -8.45
N ILE A 54 -4.81 4.26 -7.62
CA ILE A 54 -3.91 5.16 -6.87
C ILE A 54 -3.10 6.06 -7.82
N THR A 55 -2.82 5.60 -9.04
CA THR A 55 -2.09 6.40 -10.03
C THR A 55 -2.91 7.55 -10.59
N SER A 56 -4.22 7.51 -10.43
CA SER A 56 -5.16 8.53 -10.91
C SER A 56 -5.68 9.44 -9.81
N LEU A 57 -5.37 9.14 -8.53
CA LEU A 57 -5.80 9.97 -7.41
C LEU A 57 -4.89 11.20 -7.26
N ASP A 58 -5.49 12.31 -6.82
CA ASP A 58 -4.71 13.42 -6.29
C ASP A 58 -4.25 13.01 -4.88
N LEU A 59 -2.98 12.62 -4.76
CA LEU A 59 -2.44 12.09 -3.51
C LEU A 59 -2.39 13.14 -2.40
N GLU A 60 -2.07 14.40 -2.75
CA GLU A 60 -2.04 15.47 -1.76
C GLU A 60 -3.45 15.76 -1.20
N GLU A 61 -4.45 15.82 -2.06
CA GLU A 61 -5.83 16.02 -1.63
C GLU A 61 -6.33 14.84 -0.79
N THR A 62 -6.03 13.61 -1.22
CA THR A 62 -6.55 12.41 -0.59
C THR A 62 -5.84 12.11 0.74
N PHE A 63 -4.52 12.23 0.77
CA PHE A 63 -3.70 11.77 1.90
C PHE A 63 -2.99 12.90 2.65
N GLY A 64 -2.71 14.02 1.99
CA GLY A 64 -1.92 15.10 2.60
C GLY A 64 -2.52 15.69 3.85
N LYS A 65 -3.84 15.75 3.95
CA LYS A 65 -4.56 16.22 5.14
C LYS A 65 -4.36 15.33 6.37
N LEU A 66 -3.88 14.10 6.17
CA LEU A 66 -3.57 13.17 7.25
C LEU A 66 -2.10 13.23 7.70
N ALA A 67 -1.32 14.15 7.15
CA ALA A 67 0.10 14.30 7.51
C ALA A 67 0.25 14.49 9.03
N GLY A 68 1.13 13.70 9.63
CA GLY A 68 1.38 13.74 11.07
C GLY A 68 0.30 13.10 11.93
N GLN A 69 -0.75 12.54 11.33
CA GLN A 69 -1.89 11.98 12.06
C GLN A 69 -1.99 10.45 11.96
N ILE A 70 -1.07 9.81 11.25
CA ILE A 70 -1.10 8.36 11.01
C ILE A 70 0.11 7.70 11.66
N ASP A 71 -0.14 6.62 12.36
CA ASP A 71 0.91 5.84 13.01
C ASP A 71 1.53 4.83 12.07
N VAL A 72 0.71 4.13 11.27
CA VAL A 72 1.18 3.07 10.37
C VAL A 72 0.51 3.16 9.01
N ILE A 73 1.30 2.99 7.96
CA ILE A 73 0.78 2.69 6.62
C ILE A 73 1.07 1.23 6.32
N ILE A 74 0.05 0.50 5.89
CA ILE A 74 0.17 -0.90 5.49
C ILE A 74 -0.27 -1.05 4.03
N GLY A 75 0.16 -2.13 3.39
CA GLY A 75 -0.31 -2.43 2.05
C GLY A 75 0.58 -3.42 1.32
N GLY A 76 -0.03 -4.07 0.32
CA GLY A 76 0.65 -5.02 -0.56
C GLY A 76 0.52 -4.57 -2.01
N PRO A 77 1.36 -3.65 -2.49
CA PRO A 77 1.31 -3.25 -3.90
C PRO A 77 1.54 -4.47 -4.79
N PRO A 78 0.74 -4.64 -5.85
CA PRO A 78 0.88 -5.81 -6.71
C PRO A 78 2.20 -5.80 -7.46
N CYS A 79 2.89 -6.95 -7.42
CA CYS A 79 4.14 -7.17 -8.13
C CYS A 79 3.91 -8.18 -9.27
N GLN A 80 2.92 -7.90 -10.13
CA GLN A 80 2.49 -8.84 -11.18
C GLN A 80 3.62 -9.17 -12.17
N GLY A 81 4.55 -8.26 -12.38
CA GLY A 81 5.72 -8.50 -13.21
C GLY A 81 6.71 -9.51 -12.64
N PHE A 82 6.58 -9.85 -11.35
CA PHE A 82 7.47 -10.75 -10.63
C PHE A 82 6.79 -12.04 -10.15
N SER A 83 5.48 -12.20 -10.39
CA SER A 83 4.78 -13.39 -9.94
C SER A 83 5.22 -14.62 -10.75
N GLN A 84 5.30 -15.78 -10.09
CA GLN A 84 5.67 -17.03 -10.74
C GLN A 84 4.67 -17.46 -11.83
N LYS A 85 3.44 -16.99 -11.75
CA LYS A 85 2.35 -17.32 -12.68
C LYS A 85 2.23 -16.32 -13.84
N GLY A 86 2.93 -15.20 -13.79
CA GLY A 86 2.93 -14.19 -14.86
C GLY A 86 4.16 -14.30 -15.73
N GLN A 87 4.10 -13.75 -16.94
CA GLN A 87 5.31 -13.54 -17.72
C GLN A 87 6.26 -12.66 -16.91
N ARG A 88 7.46 -13.15 -16.67
CA ARG A 88 8.50 -12.37 -15.99
C ARG A 88 8.82 -11.16 -16.85
N LYS A 89 8.18 -10.04 -16.55
CA LYS A 89 8.49 -8.79 -17.20
C LYS A 89 9.56 -8.06 -16.40
N THR A 90 10.33 -7.26 -17.12
CA THR A 90 11.47 -6.53 -16.59
C THR A 90 11.04 -5.39 -15.66
N ILE A 91 12.00 -4.73 -15.06
CA ILE A 91 11.87 -3.47 -14.33
C ILE A 91 11.09 -2.40 -15.11
N HIS A 92 10.95 -2.54 -16.44
CA HIS A 92 10.22 -1.58 -17.28
C HIS A 92 8.72 -1.85 -17.38
N ASP A 93 8.20 -2.94 -16.79
CA ASP A 93 6.76 -3.15 -16.71
C ASP A 93 6.15 -2.11 -15.78
N SER A 94 5.20 -1.31 -16.31
CA SER A 94 4.54 -0.25 -15.54
C SER A 94 3.88 -0.75 -14.25
N ARG A 95 3.45 -2.02 -14.21
CA ARG A 95 2.84 -2.62 -13.03
C ARG A 95 3.82 -2.79 -11.86
N ASN A 96 5.13 -2.86 -12.16
CA ASN A 96 6.17 -2.98 -11.16
C ASN A 96 6.46 -1.67 -10.44
N PHE A 97 5.90 -0.56 -10.91
CA PHE A 97 6.13 0.76 -10.33
C PHE A 97 5.04 1.21 -9.35
N LEU A 98 4.04 0.39 -9.11
CA LEU A 98 2.96 0.74 -8.18
C LEU A 98 3.49 0.96 -6.75
N PHE A 99 4.57 0.29 -6.36
CA PHE A 99 5.21 0.56 -5.07
C PHE A 99 5.69 2.00 -4.91
N LYS A 100 5.99 2.69 -6.03
CA LYS A 100 6.39 4.11 -5.98
C LYS A 100 5.27 5.01 -5.47
N TYR A 101 4.03 4.66 -5.76
CA TYR A 101 2.88 5.39 -5.22
C TYR A 101 2.72 5.14 -3.73
N TYR A 102 3.01 3.92 -3.28
CA TYR A 102 3.09 3.63 -1.86
C TYR A 102 4.13 4.53 -1.17
N VAL A 103 5.32 4.64 -1.74
CA VAL A 103 6.38 5.51 -1.23
C VAL A 103 5.93 6.97 -1.17
N LYS A 104 5.26 7.45 -2.22
CA LYS A 104 4.73 8.84 -2.24
C LYS A 104 3.74 9.09 -1.12
N VAL A 105 2.86 8.15 -0.83
CA VAL A 105 1.92 8.29 0.28
C VAL A 105 2.66 8.33 1.62
N VAL A 106 3.65 7.48 1.82
CA VAL A 106 4.50 7.50 3.02
C VAL A 106 5.18 8.86 3.16
N GLU A 107 5.72 9.39 2.07
CA GLU A 107 6.37 10.71 2.08
C GLU A 107 5.40 11.84 2.44
N LEU A 108 4.18 11.81 1.92
CA LEU A 108 3.16 12.84 2.21
C LEU A 108 2.64 12.76 3.64
N VAL A 109 2.45 11.56 4.15
CA VAL A 109 1.75 11.33 5.42
C VAL A 109 2.71 11.36 6.62
N HIS A 110 3.97 10.99 6.43
CA HIS A 110 4.98 10.87 7.49
C HIS A 110 4.51 9.98 8.65
N PRO A 111 4.15 8.71 8.40
CA PRO A 111 3.77 7.80 9.48
C PRO A 111 4.98 7.45 10.36
N LYS A 112 4.72 6.93 11.54
CA LYS A 112 5.80 6.42 12.42
C LYS A 112 6.40 5.13 11.88
N TYR A 113 5.56 4.30 11.26
CA TYR A 113 5.98 3.01 10.70
C TYR A 113 5.24 2.76 9.39
N PHE A 114 5.81 1.89 8.57
CA PHE A 114 5.09 1.33 7.44
C PHE A 114 5.42 -0.14 7.29
N LEU A 115 4.47 -0.89 6.73
CA LEU A 115 4.64 -2.30 6.42
C LEU A 115 4.20 -2.53 4.99
N MET A 116 5.11 -3.00 4.15
CA MET A 116 4.82 -3.33 2.76
C MET A 116 4.93 -4.84 2.57
N GLU A 117 3.79 -5.49 2.34
CA GLU A 117 3.74 -6.91 2.03
C GLU A 117 4.09 -7.11 0.55
N ASN A 118 4.82 -8.16 0.22
CA ASN A 118 5.20 -8.45 -1.15
C ASN A 118 5.26 -9.95 -1.42
N VAL A 119 5.47 -10.30 -2.70
CA VAL A 119 5.73 -11.69 -3.09
C VAL A 119 7.22 -12.00 -2.96
N PRO A 120 7.60 -13.23 -2.57
CA PRO A 120 9.00 -13.59 -2.33
C PRO A 120 9.96 -13.30 -3.50
N ASN A 121 9.47 -13.41 -4.74
CA ASN A 121 10.27 -13.16 -5.93
C ASN A 121 10.79 -11.72 -6.05
N LEU A 122 10.22 -10.78 -5.32
CA LEU A 122 10.69 -9.41 -5.30
C LEU A 122 12.15 -9.32 -4.81
N LEU A 123 12.52 -10.17 -3.86
CA LEU A 123 13.86 -10.18 -3.28
C LEU A 123 14.94 -10.64 -4.26
N THR A 124 14.57 -11.47 -5.23
CA THR A 124 15.51 -12.08 -6.18
C THR A 124 15.35 -11.56 -7.60
N ALA A 125 14.26 -10.83 -7.89
CA ALA A 125 14.02 -10.29 -9.23
C ALA A 125 15.16 -9.35 -9.64
N GLU A 126 15.61 -9.47 -10.89
CA GLU A 126 16.72 -8.67 -11.44
C GLU A 126 17.95 -8.66 -10.53
N HIS A 127 18.34 -9.83 -10.00
CA HIS A 127 19.50 -9.99 -9.10
C HIS A 127 19.42 -9.12 -7.84
N GLY A 128 18.21 -8.90 -7.32
CA GLY A 128 17.98 -8.08 -6.12
C GLY A 128 17.92 -6.58 -6.40
N TYR A 129 17.93 -6.16 -7.65
CA TYR A 129 17.89 -4.74 -8.02
C TYR A 129 16.65 -4.04 -7.45
N PHE A 130 15.49 -4.67 -7.54
CA PHE A 130 14.24 -4.09 -7.04
C PHE A 130 14.24 -3.91 -5.54
N GLN A 131 14.74 -4.88 -4.80
CA GLN A 131 14.86 -4.75 -3.34
C GLN A 131 15.72 -3.55 -2.99
N LYS A 132 16.85 -3.38 -3.68
CA LYS A 132 17.73 -2.23 -3.47
C LYS A 132 17.04 -0.93 -3.80
N GLU A 133 16.33 -0.86 -4.92
CA GLU A 133 15.60 0.34 -5.33
C GLU A 133 14.55 0.73 -4.29
N ILE A 134 13.77 -0.22 -3.78
CA ILE A 134 12.77 0.02 -2.74
C ILE A 134 13.43 0.57 -1.47
N VAL A 135 14.49 -0.08 -1.00
CA VAL A 135 15.22 0.36 0.19
C VAL A 135 15.79 1.76 0.00
N GLU A 136 16.37 2.05 -1.17
CA GLU A 136 16.90 3.38 -1.47
C GLU A 136 15.80 4.45 -1.48
N LEU A 137 14.65 4.15 -2.09
CA LEU A 137 13.54 5.09 -2.14
C LEU A 137 13.03 5.43 -0.73
N PHE A 138 12.81 4.43 0.12
CA PHE A 138 12.37 4.68 1.49
C PHE A 138 13.45 5.38 2.31
N SER A 139 14.71 5.03 2.13
CA SER A 139 15.82 5.68 2.82
C SER A 139 15.96 7.16 2.44
N SER A 140 15.61 7.52 1.21
CA SER A 140 15.70 8.91 0.72
C SER A 140 14.68 9.85 1.36
N ILE A 141 13.60 9.33 1.90
CA ILE A 141 12.53 10.14 2.51
C ILE A 141 12.57 10.15 4.04
N GLY A 142 13.56 9.54 4.61
CA GLY A 142 13.73 9.47 6.07
C GLY A 142 13.54 8.08 6.59
#